data_10728c1b9060150f3e081f2e078db552
#
_entry.id   10728c1b9060150f3e081f2e078db552
#
_cell.length_a   1.000
_cell.length_b   1.000
_cell.length_c   1.000
_cell.angle_alpha   90.00
_cell.angle_beta   90.00
_cell.angle_gamma   90.00
#
_symmetry.space_group_name_H-M   'P 1'
#
loop_
_entity.id
_entity.type
_entity.pdbx_description
1 polymer ?
#
loop_
_entity_poly.entity_id
_entity_poly.type
_entity_poly.pdbx_seq_one_letter_code
_entity_poly.pdbx_strand_id
1 'polypeptide(L)'
;SAEEAAVAVSQAWLALVDEGNYSGSWEEAAEYFRAAVTVEQWQRSMRAFREPLGGVLSRKLKFKHYTNTLPGAPDGEYVVIQYETSFENKKSAIETITPMLDKDGKWRVSGYYIN
;
A
#
# COMPACT_ATOMS: atom_id res chain seq x y z
N SER A 1 3.87 -16.92 -8.15
CA SER A 1 5.09 -16.10 -8.13
C SER A 1 5.02 -15.06 -7.02
N ALA A 2 6.16 -14.48 -6.68
CA ALA A 2 6.24 -13.41 -5.70
C ALA A 2 5.37 -12.21 -6.11
N GLU A 3 5.43 -11.84 -7.38
CA GLU A 3 4.65 -10.71 -7.89
C GLU A 3 3.15 -10.96 -7.78
N GLU A 4 2.70 -12.17 -8.10
CA GLU A 4 1.27 -12.52 -7.98
C GLU A 4 0.81 -12.47 -6.52
N ALA A 5 1.60 -13.03 -5.60
CA ALA A 5 1.29 -13.02 -4.18
C ALA A 5 1.23 -11.58 -3.64
N ALA A 6 2.19 -10.75 -4.03
CA ALA A 6 2.25 -9.35 -3.61
C ALA A 6 1.06 -8.53 -4.15
N VAL A 7 0.68 -8.76 -5.41
CA VAL A 7 -0.49 -8.08 -6.01
C VAL A 7 -1.76 -8.44 -5.23
N ALA A 8 -1.96 -9.73 -4.93
CA ALA A 8 -3.13 -10.16 -4.15
C ALA A 8 -3.17 -9.49 -2.78
N VAL A 9 -2.03 -9.42 -2.09
CA VAL A 9 -1.92 -8.73 -0.80
C VAL A 9 -2.23 -7.24 -0.94
N SER A 10 -1.72 -6.60 -1.99
CA SER A 10 -1.97 -5.17 -2.21
C SER A 10 -3.45 -4.88 -2.42
N GLN A 11 -4.15 -5.73 -3.16
CA GLN A 11 -5.57 -5.56 -3.43
C GLN A 11 -6.41 -5.70 -2.15
N ALA A 12 -6.12 -6.71 -1.33
CA ALA A 12 -6.81 -6.90 -0.06
C ALA A 12 -6.54 -5.73 0.90
N TRP A 13 -5.31 -5.24 0.94
CA TRP A 13 -4.93 -4.12 1.79
C TRP A 13 -5.60 -2.82 1.34
N LEU A 14 -5.62 -2.55 0.04
CA LEU A 14 -6.29 -1.37 -0.51
C LEU A 14 -7.79 -1.38 -0.21
N ALA A 15 -8.42 -2.54 -0.16
CA ALA A 15 -9.83 -2.64 0.20
C ALA A 15 -10.08 -2.09 1.61
N LEU A 16 -9.17 -2.34 2.56
CA LEU A 16 -9.28 -1.78 3.91
C LEU A 16 -9.20 -0.25 3.88
N VAL A 17 -8.26 0.29 3.12
CA VAL A 17 -8.10 1.74 2.98
C VAL A 17 -9.34 2.34 2.31
N ASP A 18 -9.85 1.71 1.25
CA ASP A 18 -11.00 2.18 0.49
C ASP A 18 -12.25 2.29 1.36
N GLU A 19 -12.43 1.38 2.32
CA GLU A 19 -13.59 1.41 3.22
C GLU A 19 -13.36 2.27 4.46
N GLY A 20 -12.21 2.95 4.56
CA GLY A 20 -11.87 3.81 5.68
C GLY A 20 -11.39 3.07 6.93
N ASN A 21 -11.08 1.80 6.80
CA ASN A 21 -10.53 1.00 7.91
C ASN A 21 -9.01 1.20 8.00
N TYR A 22 -8.62 2.41 8.39
CA TYR A 22 -7.20 2.77 8.43
C TYR A 22 -6.43 2.04 9.52
N SER A 23 -7.04 1.84 10.70
CA SER A 23 -6.41 1.06 11.76
C SER A 23 -6.18 -0.39 11.31
N GLY A 24 -7.17 -0.98 10.62
CA GLY A 24 -7.03 -2.33 10.07
C GLY A 24 -5.91 -2.42 9.05
N SER A 25 -5.77 -1.42 8.18
CA SER A 25 -4.68 -1.39 7.20
C SER A 25 -3.32 -1.32 7.89
N TRP A 26 -3.20 -0.57 8.99
CA TRP A 26 -1.97 -0.51 9.77
C TRP A 26 -1.66 -1.87 10.43
N GLU A 27 -2.65 -2.52 11.01
CA GLU A 27 -2.48 -3.83 11.66
C GLU A 27 -2.03 -4.91 10.68
N GLU A 28 -2.52 -4.84 9.44
CA GLU A 28 -2.17 -5.81 8.39
C GLU A 28 -0.87 -5.46 7.65
N ALA A 29 -0.28 -4.30 7.95
CA ALA A 29 0.96 -3.88 7.31
C ALA A 29 2.18 -4.63 7.87
N ALA A 30 3.29 -4.56 7.14
CA ALA A 30 4.54 -5.19 7.53
C ALA A 30 5.07 -4.63 8.86
N GLU A 31 5.79 -5.47 9.60
CA GLU A 31 6.42 -5.07 10.86
C GLU A 31 7.27 -3.81 10.68
N TYR A 32 8.03 -3.74 9.58
CA TYR A 32 8.86 -2.58 9.24
C TYR A 32 8.03 -1.29 9.18
N PHE A 33 6.87 -1.34 8.55
CA PHE A 33 5.98 -0.18 8.45
C PHE A 33 5.43 0.20 9.83
N ARG A 34 4.95 -0.78 10.60
CA ARG A 34 4.38 -0.53 11.94
C ARG A 34 5.41 -0.01 12.93
N ALA A 35 6.69 -0.34 12.73
CA ALA A 35 7.77 0.19 13.55
C ALA A 35 8.10 1.65 13.17
N ALA A 36 7.86 2.03 11.92
CA ALA A 36 8.19 3.37 11.42
C ALA A 36 7.10 4.41 11.72
N VAL A 37 5.83 4.01 11.73
CA VAL A 37 4.70 4.92 11.99
C VAL A 37 3.75 4.28 13.00
N THR A 38 3.22 5.09 13.90
CA THR A 38 2.19 4.63 14.84
C THR A 38 0.84 4.56 14.13
N VAL A 39 -0.10 3.80 14.71
CA VAL A 39 -1.45 3.73 14.18
C VAL A 39 -2.12 5.10 14.15
N GLU A 40 -1.87 5.93 15.17
CA GLU A 40 -2.42 7.29 15.23
C GLU A 40 -1.87 8.17 14.11
N GLN A 41 -0.57 8.11 13.87
CA GLN A 41 0.07 8.85 12.77
C GLN A 41 -0.49 8.40 11.43
N TRP A 42 -0.66 7.09 11.24
CA TRP A 42 -1.19 6.54 10.00
C TRP A 42 -2.63 6.98 9.74
N GLN A 43 -3.49 6.89 10.76
CA GLN A 43 -4.88 7.34 10.66
C GLN A 43 -4.94 8.82 10.29
N ARG A 44 -4.09 9.63 10.89
CA ARG A 44 -4.03 11.08 10.61
C ARG A 44 -3.62 11.33 9.16
N SER A 45 -2.61 10.61 8.67
CA SER A 45 -2.15 10.71 7.28
C SER A 45 -3.26 10.33 6.30
N MET A 46 -3.97 9.24 6.56
CA MET A 46 -5.04 8.79 5.68
C MET A 46 -6.22 9.78 5.65
N ARG A 47 -6.57 10.35 6.79
CA ARG A 47 -7.61 11.40 6.85
C ARG A 47 -7.20 12.66 6.09
N ALA A 48 -5.90 12.98 6.08
CA ALA A 48 -5.40 14.17 5.40
C ALA A 48 -5.24 13.96 3.89
N PHE A 49 -4.78 12.79 3.46
CA PHE A 49 -4.35 12.58 2.07
C PHE A 49 -5.21 11.62 1.28
N ARG A 50 -5.83 10.62 1.91
CA ARG A 50 -6.67 9.64 1.20
C ARG A 50 -8.16 9.96 1.27
N GLU A 51 -8.65 10.24 2.46
CA GLU A 51 -10.09 10.46 2.68
C GLU A 51 -10.68 11.55 1.80
N PRO A 52 -10.00 12.72 1.61
CA PRO A 52 -10.56 13.77 0.77
C PRO A 52 -10.71 13.39 -0.71
N LEU A 53 -10.05 12.34 -1.17
CA LEU A 53 -10.14 11.90 -2.56
C LEU A 53 -11.47 11.23 -2.87
N GLY A 54 -12.18 10.76 -1.84
CA GLY A 54 -13.47 10.09 -2.00
C GLY A 54 -13.33 8.64 -2.44
N GLY A 55 -14.41 8.08 -2.93
CA GLY A 55 -14.45 6.68 -3.35
C GLY A 55 -13.70 6.42 -4.63
N VAL A 56 -13.30 5.16 -4.81
CA VAL A 56 -12.65 4.70 -6.05
C VAL A 56 -13.71 4.53 -7.13
N LEU A 57 -13.50 5.16 -8.28
CA LEU A 57 -14.32 4.99 -9.47
C LEU A 57 -13.77 3.86 -10.35
N SER A 58 -12.44 3.76 -10.45
CA SER A 58 -11.76 2.69 -11.19
C SER A 58 -10.33 2.56 -10.69
N ARG A 59 -9.79 1.34 -10.78
CA ARG A 59 -8.39 1.06 -10.42
C ARG A 59 -7.86 -0.01 -11.35
N LYS A 60 -6.72 0.26 -11.96
CA LYS A 60 -6.12 -0.62 -12.95
C LYS A 60 -4.65 -0.83 -12.64
N LEU A 61 -4.20 -2.09 -12.59
CA LEU A 61 -2.78 -2.41 -12.41
C LEU A 61 -1.99 -1.88 -13.61
N LYS A 62 -1.00 -1.06 -13.33
CA LYS A 62 -0.14 -0.45 -14.36
C LYS A 62 1.24 -1.10 -14.40
N PHE A 63 1.77 -1.47 -13.23
CA PHE A 63 3.18 -1.83 -13.12
C PHE A 63 3.38 -2.69 -11.87
N LYS A 64 4.26 -3.68 -11.99
CA LYS A 64 4.72 -4.47 -10.84
C LYS A 64 6.17 -4.86 -11.09
N HIS A 65 7.00 -4.75 -10.06
CA HIS A 65 8.42 -5.02 -10.17
C HIS A 65 8.98 -5.59 -8.87
N TYR A 66 9.51 -6.81 -8.94
CA TYR A 66 10.23 -7.44 -7.85
C TYR A 66 11.63 -6.86 -7.73
N THR A 67 12.08 -6.58 -6.50
CA THR A 67 13.43 -6.10 -6.24
C THR A 67 13.90 -6.56 -4.86
N ASN A 68 15.22 -6.70 -4.69
CA ASN A 68 15.83 -7.04 -3.41
C ASN A 68 16.27 -5.80 -2.61
N THR A 69 16.28 -4.64 -3.24
CA THR A 69 16.75 -3.40 -2.63
C THR A 69 15.84 -2.25 -2.97
N LEU A 70 15.61 -1.38 -1.97
CA LEU A 70 14.91 -0.12 -2.16
C LEU A 70 15.68 0.96 -1.42
N PRO A 71 15.80 2.18 -1.99
CA PRO A 71 16.43 3.29 -1.30
C PRO A 71 15.78 3.57 0.06
N GLY A 72 16.59 3.64 1.10
CA GLY A 72 16.12 3.97 2.44
C GLY A 72 15.44 2.85 3.21
N ALA A 73 15.41 1.64 2.65
CA ALA A 73 14.81 0.48 3.29
C ALA A 73 15.86 -0.62 3.50
N PRO A 74 15.65 -1.54 4.46
CA PRO A 74 16.56 -2.67 4.63
C PRO A 74 16.50 -3.60 3.42
N ASP A 75 17.60 -4.30 3.15
CA ASP A 75 17.62 -5.32 2.11
C ASP A 75 16.59 -6.41 2.45
N GLY A 76 15.95 -6.94 1.44
CA GLY A 76 14.91 -7.94 1.62
C GLY A 76 14.26 -8.25 0.27
N GLU A 77 12.99 -8.66 0.31
CA GLU A 77 12.25 -8.92 -0.92
C GLU A 77 11.04 -7.98 -0.95
N TYR A 78 10.92 -7.26 -2.05
CA TYR A 78 9.88 -6.24 -2.27
C TYR A 78 9.26 -6.40 -3.64
N VAL A 79 8.00 -6.02 -3.76
CA VAL A 79 7.37 -5.83 -5.06
C VAL A 79 6.79 -4.42 -5.07
N VAL A 80 7.28 -3.57 -5.97
CA VAL A 80 6.74 -2.22 -6.17
C VAL A 80 5.59 -2.33 -7.15
N ILE A 81 4.41 -1.87 -6.73
CA ILE A 81 3.19 -1.98 -7.53
C ILE A 81 2.62 -0.58 -7.74
N GLN A 82 2.21 -0.29 -8.96
CA GLN A 82 1.52 0.96 -9.27
C GLN A 82 0.17 0.66 -9.91
N TYR A 83 -0.85 1.38 -9.44
CA TYR A 83 -2.20 1.36 -9.99
C TYR A 83 -2.54 2.74 -10.57
N GLU A 84 -3.14 2.76 -11.74
CA GLU A 84 -3.82 3.94 -12.24
C GLU A 84 -5.21 3.95 -11.61
N THR A 85 -5.50 4.96 -10.81
CA THR A 85 -6.73 5.02 -10.05
C THR A 85 -7.47 6.33 -10.33
N SER A 86 -8.77 6.23 -10.50
CA SER A 86 -9.66 7.39 -10.58
C SER A 86 -10.47 7.41 -9.29
N PHE A 87 -10.33 8.50 -8.53
CA PHE A 87 -11.14 8.77 -7.34
C PHE A 87 -12.21 9.79 -7.64
N GLU A 88 -13.26 9.85 -6.84
CA GLU A 88 -14.33 10.83 -7.02
C GLU A 88 -13.81 12.26 -7.10
N ASN A 89 -12.82 12.61 -6.28
CA ASN A 89 -12.28 13.95 -6.19
C ASN A 89 -10.85 14.08 -6.75
N LYS A 90 -10.34 13.05 -7.38
CA LYS A 90 -9.05 13.06 -8.09
C LYS A 90 -9.13 12.02 -9.21
N LYS A 91 -9.48 12.47 -10.39
CA LYS A 91 -9.78 11.59 -11.51
C LYS A 91 -8.56 10.88 -12.09
N SER A 92 -7.37 11.42 -11.93
CA SER A 92 -6.14 10.84 -12.45
C SER A 92 -5.12 10.77 -11.32
N ALA A 93 -4.88 9.57 -10.82
CA ALA A 93 -3.95 9.34 -9.73
C ALA A 93 -3.13 8.07 -9.98
N ILE A 94 -1.92 8.05 -9.41
CA ILE A 94 -1.10 6.84 -9.35
C ILE A 94 -0.96 6.47 -7.88
N GLU A 95 -1.40 5.27 -7.54
CA GLU A 95 -1.17 4.70 -6.22
C GLU A 95 0.06 3.80 -6.30
N THR A 96 1.07 4.07 -5.50
CA THR A 96 2.25 3.21 -5.37
C THR A 96 2.16 2.48 -4.05
N ILE A 97 2.15 1.15 -4.10
CA ILE A 97 2.04 0.29 -2.94
C ILE A 97 3.13 -0.78 -3.01
N THR A 98 3.85 -0.96 -1.90
CA THR A 98 5.03 -1.83 -1.88
C THR A 98 4.89 -2.91 -0.81
N PRO A 99 4.38 -4.09 -1.16
CA PRO A 99 4.48 -5.25 -0.27
C PRO A 99 5.93 -5.71 -0.13
N MET A 100 6.25 -6.24 1.06
CA MET A 100 7.53 -6.88 1.32
C MET A 100 7.30 -8.26 1.92
N LEU A 101 8.26 -9.15 1.77
CA LEU A 101 8.24 -10.45 2.42
C LEU A 101 8.69 -10.26 3.86
N ASP A 102 7.77 -10.50 4.81
CA ASP A 102 8.05 -10.38 6.23
C ASP A 102 8.78 -11.61 6.76
N LYS A 103 9.30 -11.52 7.97
CA LYS A 103 10.13 -12.57 8.59
C LYS A 103 9.43 -13.92 8.70
N ASP A 104 8.11 -13.92 8.79
CA ASP A 104 7.32 -15.17 8.87
C ASP A 104 6.99 -15.76 7.50
N GLY A 105 7.54 -15.21 6.42
CA GLY A 105 7.33 -15.69 5.06
C GLY A 105 6.04 -15.19 4.40
N LYS A 106 5.35 -14.23 5.03
CA LYS A 106 4.13 -13.65 4.46
C LYS A 106 4.41 -12.29 3.85
N TRP A 107 3.78 -12.01 2.71
CA TRP A 107 3.85 -10.71 2.08
C TRP A 107 2.92 -9.73 2.81
N ARG A 108 3.44 -8.54 3.13
CA ARG A 108 2.68 -7.47 3.79
C ARG A 108 3.10 -6.12 3.25
N VAL A 109 2.19 -5.16 3.26
CA VAL A 109 2.46 -3.82 2.75
C VAL A 109 3.45 -3.10 3.64
N SER A 110 4.52 -2.57 3.04
CA SER A 110 5.55 -1.80 3.72
C SER A 110 5.53 -0.32 3.37
N GLY A 111 4.73 0.09 2.39
CA GLY A 111 4.62 1.49 2.01
C GLY A 111 3.48 1.73 1.03
N TYR A 112 2.95 2.95 1.06
CA TYR A 112 1.84 3.37 0.21
C TYR A 112 1.85 4.89 0.06
N TYR A 113 1.76 5.38 -1.16
CA TYR A 113 1.55 6.80 -1.40
C TYR A 113 0.77 7.04 -2.69
N ILE A 114 0.20 8.23 -2.80
CA ILE A 114 -0.65 8.64 -3.93
C ILE A 114 -0.03 9.88 -4.57
N ASN A 115 0.04 9.84 -5.89
CA ASN A 115 0.55 10.94 -6.68
C ASN A 115 -0.53 11.53 -7.55
#